data_8e86f41fb40fdcf10f79267e43705154
#
_entry.id   8e86f41fb40fdcf10f79267e43705154
#
_cell.length_a   1.000
_cell.length_b   1.000
_cell.length_c   1.000
_cell.angle_alpha   90.00
_cell.angle_beta   90.00
_cell.angle_gamma   90.00
#
_symmetry.space_group_name_H-M   'P 1'
#
loop_
_entity.id
_entity.type
_entity.pdbx_description
1 polymer ?
#
loop_
_entity_poly.entity_id
_entity_poly.type
_entity_poly.pdbx_seq_one_letter_code
_entity_poly.pdbx_strand_id
1 'polypeptide(L)'
;MDIQLIQIENDEFESVFSVVKQGLYSHVDAVFGWCDEFQVNRLKNDYEPHWFHWVYINNEQVGLLCFKPYENAFHVHLLIVFPEFQNQQLGGRVMNVVHEMAREQGRSHVTLSSFTRNESALRFYKSLGYKVTESDENFLSLSLQVAS
;
A
#
# COMPACT_ATOMS: atom_id res chain seq x y z
N MET A 1 4.98 -10.53 18.38
CA MET A 1 5.76 -9.98 17.26
C MET A 1 5.16 -8.66 16.82
N ASP A 2 5.91 -7.60 16.99
CA ASP A 2 5.41 -6.27 16.70
C ASP A 2 5.86 -5.81 15.33
N ILE A 3 4.94 -5.19 14.62
CA ILE A 3 5.23 -4.54 13.35
C ILE A 3 5.73 -3.14 13.64
N GLN A 4 6.86 -2.77 13.04
CA GLN A 4 7.41 -1.43 13.11
C GLN A 4 7.38 -0.80 11.74
N LEU A 5 6.93 0.45 11.68
CA LEU A 5 6.91 1.24 10.45
C LEU A 5 8.02 2.29 10.58
N ILE A 6 9.04 2.17 9.74
CA ILE A 6 10.20 3.07 9.75
C ILE A 6 10.15 3.93 8.49
N GLN A 7 10.00 5.23 8.67
CA GLN A 7 9.97 6.15 7.54
C GLN A 7 11.27 6.06 6.74
N ILE A 8 11.17 6.10 5.41
CA ILE A 8 12.34 6.00 4.55
C ILE A 8 13.25 7.22 4.71
N GLU A 9 14.54 7.04 4.41
CA GLU A 9 15.51 8.12 4.35
C GLU A 9 15.53 8.74 2.95
N ASN A 10 16.00 9.98 2.84
CA ASN A 10 16.01 10.71 1.56
C ASN A 10 16.87 10.05 0.49
N ASP A 11 17.90 9.29 0.89
CA ASP A 11 18.81 8.62 -0.04
C ASP A 11 18.35 7.21 -0.43
N GLU A 12 17.14 6.82 -0.03
CA GLU A 12 16.62 5.46 -0.30
C GLU A 12 15.68 5.39 -1.51
N PHE A 13 15.62 6.45 -2.32
CA PHE A 13 14.67 6.48 -3.45
C PHE A 13 14.87 5.30 -4.40
N GLU A 14 16.12 4.96 -4.73
CA GLU A 14 16.37 3.85 -5.65
C GLU A 14 15.89 2.51 -5.09
N SER A 15 16.07 2.30 -3.78
CA SER A 15 15.58 1.10 -3.11
C SER A 15 14.05 1.03 -3.14
N VAL A 16 13.39 2.16 -2.89
CA VAL A 16 11.93 2.26 -2.96
C VAL A 16 11.44 1.98 -4.38
N PHE A 17 12.07 2.60 -5.38
CA PHE A 17 11.69 2.38 -6.77
C PHE A 17 11.82 0.92 -7.18
N SER A 18 12.91 0.27 -6.77
CA SER A 18 13.13 -1.15 -7.06
C SER A 18 12.01 -2.03 -6.48
N VAL A 19 11.60 -1.77 -5.24
CA VAL A 19 10.51 -2.51 -4.59
C VAL A 19 9.17 -2.26 -5.31
N VAL A 20 8.88 -1.00 -5.63
CA VAL A 20 7.65 -0.64 -6.34
C VAL A 20 7.60 -1.32 -7.70
N LYS A 21 8.71 -1.29 -8.43
CA LYS A 21 8.79 -1.97 -9.74
C LYS A 21 8.53 -3.46 -9.60
N GLN A 22 9.20 -4.13 -8.65
CA GLN A 22 9.01 -5.56 -8.44
C GLN A 22 7.55 -5.89 -8.10
N GLY A 23 6.90 -5.07 -7.28
CA GLY A 23 5.54 -5.33 -6.83
C GLY A 23 4.45 -5.00 -7.84
N LEU A 24 4.68 -4.02 -8.72
CA LEU A 24 3.66 -3.51 -9.62
C LEU A 24 3.89 -3.79 -11.09
N TYR A 25 5.08 -4.25 -11.47
CA TYR A 25 5.46 -4.36 -12.88
C TYR A 25 4.41 -5.09 -13.72
N SER A 26 4.00 -6.27 -13.28
CA SER A 26 3.09 -7.09 -14.08
C SER A 26 1.75 -6.43 -14.32
N HIS A 27 1.22 -5.71 -13.34
CA HIS A 27 -0.06 -5.03 -13.45
C HIS A 27 0.04 -3.78 -14.30
N VAL A 28 1.06 -2.95 -14.04
CA VAL A 28 1.26 -1.72 -14.81
C VAL A 28 1.55 -2.05 -16.27
N ASP A 29 2.44 -3.03 -16.51
CA ASP A 29 2.81 -3.41 -17.86
C ASP A 29 1.61 -3.95 -18.63
N ALA A 30 0.77 -4.74 -17.98
CA ALA A 30 -0.42 -5.31 -18.63
C ALA A 30 -1.46 -4.25 -19.02
N VAL A 31 -1.58 -3.18 -18.24
CA VAL A 31 -2.64 -2.16 -18.44
C VAL A 31 -2.13 -0.98 -19.27
N PHE A 32 -0.93 -0.47 -18.96
CA PHE A 32 -0.42 0.77 -19.52
C PHE A 32 0.91 0.62 -20.27
N GLY A 33 1.59 -0.51 -20.13
CA GLY A 33 2.98 -0.65 -20.53
C GLY A 33 3.92 -0.03 -19.49
N TRP A 34 5.00 -0.73 -19.16
CA TRP A 34 5.97 -0.24 -18.18
C TRP A 34 7.02 0.64 -18.86
N CYS A 35 7.24 1.83 -18.29
CA CYS A 35 8.33 2.73 -18.68
C CYS A 35 9.00 3.22 -17.39
N ASP A 36 10.29 2.88 -17.20
CA ASP A 36 11.04 3.27 -16.00
C ASP A 36 11.02 4.78 -15.79
N GLU A 37 11.30 5.55 -16.83
CA GLU A 37 11.36 7.01 -16.73
C GLU A 37 10.03 7.60 -16.25
N PHE A 38 8.94 7.13 -16.82
CA PHE A 38 7.62 7.59 -16.42
C PHE A 38 7.34 7.27 -14.95
N GLN A 39 7.65 6.04 -14.52
CA GLN A 39 7.39 5.62 -13.15
C GLN A 39 8.30 6.34 -12.14
N VAL A 40 9.56 6.58 -12.48
CA VAL A 40 10.46 7.36 -11.63
C VAL A 40 9.91 8.77 -11.45
N ASN A 41 9.52 9.42 -12.53
CA ASN A 41 8.97 10.79 -12.47
C ASN A 41 7.67 10.83 -11.67
N ARG A 42 6.83 9.83 -11.81
CA ARG A 42 5.59 9.72 -11.04
C ARG A 42 5.86 9.62 -9.55
N LEU A 43 6.79 8.75 -9.15
CA LEU A 43 7.14 8.60 -7.73
C LEU A 43 7.74 9.88 -7.14
N LYS A 44 8.51 10.62 -7.93
CA LYS A 44 9.12 11.88 -7.46
C LYS A 44 8.11 13.01 -7.38
N ASN A 45 7.15 13.07 -8.30
CA ASN A 45 6.26 14.23 -8.45
C ASN A 45 4.92 14.07 -7.76
N ASP A 46 4.39 12.85 -7.72
CA ASP A 46 3.04 12.59 -7.21
C ASP A 46 3.02 12.07 -5.78
N TYR A 47 4.17 11.68 -5.23
CA TYR A 47 4.29 11.11 -3.91
C TYR A 47 5.26 11.91 -3.07
N GLU A 48 5.02 11.92 -1.76
CA GLU A 48 5.92 12.56 -0.81
C GLU A 48 6.74 11.50 -0.07
N PRO A 49 8.05 11.73 0.16
CA PRO A 49 8.88 10.70 0.82
C PRO A 49 8.35 10.28 2.19
N HIS A 50 7.76 11.19 2.95
CA HIS A 50 7.28 10.87 4.30
C HIS A 50 6.04 9.97 4.30
N TRP A 51 5.45 9.69 3.15
CA TRP A 51 4.35 8.71 3.04
C TRP A 51 4.87 7.27 3.01
N PHE A 52 6.14 7.05 2.70
CA PHE A 52 6.74 5.73 2.55
C PHE A 52 7.37 5.25 3.84
N HIS A 53 7.10 3.99 4.18
CA HIS A 53 7.63 3.34 5.39
C HIS A 53 8.09 1.94 5.04
N TRP A 54 9.30 1.60 5.49
CA TRP A 54 9.71 0.20 5.50
C TRP A 54 8.97 -0.51 6.62
N VAL A 55 8.53 -1.73 6.35
CA VAL A 55 7.86 -2.57 7.35
C VAL A 55 8.87 -3.55 7.92
N TYR A 56 9.01 -3.54 9.24
CA TYR A 56 9.94 -4.42 9.96
C TYR A 56 9.18 -5.32 10.92
N ILE A 57 9.64 -6.58 11.02
CA ILE A 57 9.18 -7.52 12.05
C ILE A 57 10.43 -8.16 12.61
N ASN A 58 10.64 -8.09 13.94
CA ASN A 58 11.82 -8.65 14.61
C ASN A 58 13.13 -8.16 13.98
N ASN A 59 13.22 -6.88 13.69
CA ASN A 59 14.38 -6.24 13.07
C ASN A 59 14.64 -6.70 11.63
N GLU A 60 13.70 -7.37 11.00
CA GLU A 60 13.82 -7.82 9.63
C GLU A 60 12.89 -7.02 8.72
N GLN A 61 13.43 -6.47 7.63
CA GLN A 61 12.65 -5.71 6.67
C GLN A 61 11.82 -6.67 5.81
N VAL A 62 10.49 -6.54 5.87
CA VAL A 62 9.58 -7.49 5.21
C VAL A 62 8.72 -6.86 4.12
N GLY A 63 8.70 -5.54 4.01
CA GLY A 63 7.87 -4.91 2.99
C GLY A 63 7.95 -3.39 2.99
N LEU A 64 7.09 -2.80 2.15
CA LEU A 64 6.97 -1.35 1.98
C LEU A 64 5.51 -0.96 2.06
N LEU A 65 5.23 0.09 2.82
CA LEU A 65 3.89 0.66 2.95
C LEU A 65 3.93 2.15 2.60
N CYS A 66 3.03 2.59 1.74
CA CYS A 66 2.86 4.01 1.41
C CYS A 66 1.44 4.42 1.71
N PHE A 67 1.26 5.37 2.60
CA PHE A 67 -0.07 5.88 2.94
C PHE A 67 0.02 7.33 3.39
N LYS A 68 -1.12 8.02 3.29
CA LYS A 68 -1.20 9.43 3.68
C LYS A 68 -2.54 9.74 4.35
N PRO A 69 -2.59 10.78 5.21
CA PRO A 69 -3.87 11.32 5.63
C PRO A 69 -4.61 11.92 4.43
N TYR A 70 -5.89 11.66 4.34
CA TYR A 70 -6.72 12.26 3.30
C TYR A 70 -8.13 12.49 3.86
N GLU A 71 -8.48 13.76 4.09
CA GLU A 71 -9.74 14.13 4.73
C GLU A 71 -9.90 13.38 6.05
N ASN A 72 -10.99 12.65 6.22
CA ASN A 72 -11.25 11.89 7.46
C ASN A 72 -10.79 10.44 7.37
N ALA A 73 -9.83 10.15 6.49
CA ALA A 73 -9.36 8.80 6.23
C ALA A 73 -7.82 8.75 6.19
N PHE A 74 -7.28 7.54 6.20
CA PHE A 74 -5.97 7.26 5.63
C PHE A 74 -6.16 6.62 4.27
N HIS A 75 -5.44 7.10 3.27
CA HIS A 75 -5.43 6.49 1.94
C HIS A 75 -4.13 5.71 1.76
N VAL A 76 -4.26 4.40 1.51
CA VAL A 76 -3.11 3.52 1.27
C VAL A 76 -2.85 3.48 -0.22
N HIS A 77 -1.67 3.95 -0.63
CA HIS A 77 -1.25 3.92 -2.03
C HIS A 77 -0.63 2.60 -2.43
N LEU A 78 0.18 2.02 -1.53
CA LEU A 78 0.94 0.80 -1.80
C LEU A 78 1.10 -0.01 -0.53
N LEU A 79 0.91 -1.31 -0.64
CA LEU A 79 1.33 -2.28 0.36
C LEU A 79 2.01 -3.42 -0.38
N ILE A 80 3.31 -3.56 -0.17
CA ILE A 80 4.11 -4.59 -0.83
C ILE A 80 4.80 -5.40 0.24
N VAL A 81 4.47 -6.70 0.31
CA VAL A 81 5.18 -7.66 1.16
C VAL A 81 6.19 -8.37 0.25
N PHE A 82 7.45 -8.43 0.69
CA PHE A 82 8.49 -9.06 -0.14
C PHE A 82 8.14 -10.53 -0.39
N PRO A 83 8.49 -11.08 -1.58
CA PRO A 83 8.08 -12.44 -1.95
C PRO A 83 8.40 -13.51 -0.91
N GLU A 84 9.57 -13.44 -0.27
CA GLU A 84 9.98 -14.43 0.72
C GLU A 84 9.15 -14.39 2.00
N PHE A 85 8.35 -13.34 2.21
CA PHE A 85 7.51 -13.18 3.39
C PHE A 85 6.01 -13.27 3.08
N GLN A 86 5.65 -13.52 1.83
CA GLN A 86 4.25 -13.67 1.45
C GLN A 86 3.67 -14.97 1.99
N ASN A 87 2.34 -15.04 2.03
CA ASN A 87 1.59 -16.21 2.54
C ASN A 87 1.82 -16.50 4.03
N GLN A 88 2.22 -15.48 4.80
CA GLN A 88 2.40 -15.58 6.26
C GLN A 88 1.45 -14.62 7.00
N GLN A 89 0.42 -14.15 6.32
CA GLN A 89 -0.59 -13.23 6.88
C GLN A 89 -0.03 -11.87 7.32
N LEU A 90 1.14 -11.49 6.82
CA LEU A 90 1.78 -10.22 7.20
C LEU A 90 1.03 -9.01 6.68
N GLY A 91 0.48 -9.10 5.45
CA GLY A 91 -0.30 -8.00 4.88
C GLY A 91 -1.47 -7.60 5.77
N GLY A 92 -2.21 -8.58 6.31
CA GLY A 92 -3.32 -8.32 7.22
C GLY A 92 -2.86 -7.66 8.51
N ARG A 93 -1.72 -8.08 9.05
CA ARG A 93 -1.14 -7.49 10.26
C ARG A 93 -0.72 -6.04 10.02
N VAL A 94 -0.11 -5.75 8.87
CA VAL A 94 0.27 -4.38 8.51
C VAL A 94 -0.98 -3.50 8.38
N MET A 95 -1.99 -3.98 7.68
CA MET A 95 -3.24 -3.22 7.53
C MET A 95 -3.91 -2.97 8.87
N ASN A 96 -3.86 -3.92 9.80
CA ASN A 96 -4.39 -3.70 11.14
C ASN A 96 -3.67 -2.58 11.88
N VAL A 97 -2.37 -2.42 11.69
CA VAL A 97 -1.62 -1.27 12.26
C VAL A 97 -2.18 0.04 11.70
N VAL A 98 -2.42 0.11 10.39
CA VAL A 98 -3.00 1.29 9.77
C VAL A 98 -4.40 1.57 10.32
N HIS A 99 -5.22 0.52 10.49
CA HIS A 99 -6.57 0.65 11.04
C HIS A 99 -6.53 1.23 12.46
N GLU A 100 -5.63 0.73 13.30
CA GLU A 100 -5.50 1.23 14.68
C GLU A 100 -5.03 2.68 14.70
N MET A 101 -4.06 3.04 13.85
CA MET A 101 -3.60 4.41 13.73
C MET A 101 -4.73 5.35 13.33
N ALA A 102 -5.58 4.91 12.40
CA ALA A 102 -6.74 5.70 11.98
C ALA A 102 -7.70 5.93 13.14
N ARG A 103 -8.00 4.87 13.90
CA ARG A 103 -8.87 5.00 15.07
C ARG A 103 -8.30 5.95 16.12
N GLU A 104 -7.01 5.83 16.40
CA GLU A 104 -6.33 6.67 17.39
C GLU A 104 -6.37 8.15 17.01
N GLN A 105 -6.34 8.44 15.70
CA GLN A 105 -6.39 9.81 15.20
C GLN A 105 -7.81 10.31 14.95
N GLY A 106 -8.82 9.50 15.28
CA GLY A 106 -10.20 9.88 15.05
C GLY A 106 -10.63 9.87 13.59
N ARG A 107 -9.92 9.14 12.74
CA ARG A 107 -10.29 8.99 11.32
C ARG A 107 -11.34 7.89 11.20
N SER A 108 -12.29 8.07 10.30
CA SER A 108 -13.40 7.13 10.19
C SER A 108 -13.13 5.98 9.23
N HIS A 109 -12.26 6.16 8.25
CA HIS A 109 -12.07 5.18 7.18
C HIS A 109 -10.61 5.00 6.81
N VAL A 110 -10.32 3.83 6.22
CA VAL A 110 -9.09 3.58 5.46
C VAL A 110 -9.52 3.25 4.04
N THR A 111 -8.94 3.93 3.06
CA THR A 111 -9.28 3.77 1.65
C THR A 111 -8.07 3.30 0.86
N LEU A 112 -8.32 2.68 -0.27
CA LEU A 112 -7.26 2.26 -1.18
C LEU A 112 -7.82 2.05 -2.58
N SER A 113 -6.91 1.92 -3.55
CA SER A 113 -7.26 1.53 -4.91
C SER A 113 -6.45 0.31 -5.32
N SER A 114 -7.01 -0.52 -6.16
CA SER A 114 -6.35 -1.71 -6.67
C SER A 114 -6.68 -1.89 -8.15
N PHE A 115 -5.75 -2.49 -8.90
CA PHE A 115 -6.05 -2.89 -10.28
C PHE A 115 -7.19 -3.90 -10.29
N THR A 116 -8.14 -3.71 -11.19
CA THR A 116 -9.27 -4.64 -11.36
C THR A 116 -8.79 -6.05 -11.65
N ARG A 117 -7.70 -6.19 -12.40
CA ARG A 117 -7.11 -7.49 -12.75
C ARG A 117 -6.40 -8.18 -11.60
N ASN A 118 -6.11 -7.47 -10.51
CA ASN A 118 -5.40 -8.05 -9.36
C ASN A 118 -6.39 -8.73 -8.41
N GLU A 119 -6.88 -9.88 -8.83
CA GLU A 119 -7.92 -10.62 -8.09
C GLU A 119 -7.46 -11.06 -6.71
N SER A 120 -6.19 -11.41 -6.56
CA SER A 120 -5.67 -11.84 -5.27
C SER A 120 -5.66 -10.71 -4.24
N ALA A 121 -5.30 -9.49 -4.65
CA ALA A 121 -5.39 -8.31 -3.78
C ALA A 121 -6.84 -8.01 -3.41
N LEU A 122 -7.76 -8.10 -4.37
CA LEU A 122 -9.17 -7.85 -4.10
C LEU A 122 -9.73 -8.85 -3.09
N ARG A 123 -9.41 -10.13 -3.22
CA ARG A 123 -9.84 -11.14 -2.24
C ARG A 123 -9.27 -10.83 -0.86
N PHE A 124 -7.99 -10.43 -0.81
CA PHE A 124 -7.33 -10.08 0.44
C PHE A 124 -8.06 -8.92 1.14
N TYR A 125 -8.29 -7.82 0.44
CA TYR A 125 -8.93 -6.65 1.05
C TYR A 125 -10.39 -6.93 1.42
N LYS A 126 -11.11 -7.66 0.59
CA LYS A 126 -12.48 -8.06 0.94
C LYS A 126 -12.52 -8.94 2.18
N SER A 127 -11.52 -9.81 2.37
CA SER A 127 -11.44 -10.65 3.57
C SER A 127 -11.24 -9.83 4.84
N LEU A 128 -10.67 -8.63 4.73
CA LEU A 128 -10.50 -7.70 5.84
C LEU A 128 -11.75 -6.86 6.10
N GLY A 129 -12.76 -6.95 5.24
CA GLY A 129 -14.00 -6.19 5.38
C GLY A 129 -14.13 -4.99 4.46
N TYR A 130 -13.17 -4.76 3.56
CA TYR A 130 -13.23 -3.65 2.62
C TYR A 130 -14.37 -3.85 1.63
N LYS A 131 -15.00 -2.74 1.25
CA LYS A 131 -16.08 -2.72 0.28
C LYS A 131 -15.70 -1.84 -0.91
N VAL A 132 -16.11 -2.27 -2.10
CA VAL A 132 -15.88 -1.49 -3.32
C VAL A 132 -16.80 -0.27 -3.30
N THR A 133 -16.23 0.91 -3.47
CA THR A 133 -16.97 2.17 -3.50
C THR A 133 -17.10 2.73 -4.92
N GLU A 134 -16.10 2.49 -5.76
CA GLU A 134 -16.10 2.92 -7.15
C GLU A 134 -15.38 1.89 -7.99
N SER A 135 -15.70 1.81 -9.26
CA SER A 135 -15.01 0.93 -10.20
C SER A 135 -14.96 1.55 -11.59
N ASP A 136 -13.84 1.33 -12.27
CA ASP A 136 -13.74 1.61 -13.69
C ASP A 136 -13.07 0.41 -14.37
N GLU A 137 -12.70 0.55 -15.63
CA GLU A 137 -12.14 -0.54 -16.42
C GLU A 137 -10.86 -1.13 -15.78
N ASN A 138 -10.01 -0.26 -15.21
CA ASN A 138 -8.68 -0.64 -14.76
C ASN A 138 -8.51 -0.67 -13.25
N PHE A 139 -9.33 0.06 -12.49
CA PHE A 139 -9.17 0.22 -11.04
C PHE A 139 -10.47 0.07 -10.29
N LEU A 140 -10.34 -0.43 -9.06
CA LEU A 140 -11.40 -0.44 -8.06
C LEU A 140 -10.95 0.39 -6.86
N SER A 141 -11.86 1.21 -6.33
CA SER A 141 -11.64 1.91 -5.07
C SER A 141 -12.35 1.13 -3.97
N LEU A 142 -11.68 0.97 -2.84
CA LEU A 142 -12.20 0.21 -1.70
C LEU A 142 -12.09 1.04 -0.43
N SER A 143 -13.00 0.79 0.51
CA SER A 143 -13.03 1.50 1.78
C SER A 143 -13.43 0.57 2.91
N LEU A 144 -12.81 0.78 4.07
CA LEU A 144 -13.18 0.12 5.31
C LEU A 144 -13.51 1.19 6.35
N GLN A 145 -14.69 1.11 6.95
CA GLN A 145 -15.03 1.96 8.09
C GLN A 145 -14.36 1.39 9.33
N VAL A 146 -13.50 2.18 9.96
CA VAL A 146 -12.73 1.75 11.15
C VAL A 146 -13.22 2.39 12.43
N ALA A 147 -14.06 3.42 12.34
CA ALA A 147 -14.67 4.09 13.49
C ALA A 147 -16.16 4.19 13.28
N SER A 148 -16.91 4.04 14.34
CA SER A 148 -18.37 4.15 14.32
C SER A 148 -18.85 5.60 14.37
#